data_fc462a1d581122e0ca85ec70330b06d5
#
_entry.id   fc462a1d581122e0ca85ec70330b06d5
#
_cell.length_a   1.000
_cell.length_b   1.000
_cell.length_c   1.000
_cell.angle_alpha   90.00
_cell.angle_beta   90.00
_cell.angle_gamma   90.00
#
_symmetry.space_group_name_H-M   'P 1'
#
loop_
_entity.id
_entity.type
_entity.pdbx_description
1 polymer ?
#
loop_
_entity_poly.entity_id
_entity_poly.type
_entity_poly.pdbx_seq_one_letter_code
_entity_poly.pdbx_strand_id
1 'polypeptide(L)'
;MEQIEIDWKYSSPMQAADNQIFIKELVKKIFMKYGLETTFRAKPIEKVAGSGMHVHLGMSIKKKDGTRINLFNSYNDGFLSTIGYGALMGMLKNYEVMNPFISSTDDSLRRLKPGYEAPVCIVTSLGKERNEPSRNRSVLIGLVKDKQNPFATRFELRSPNPSSNLYITIAVSYLSMLDGIKYAILNNKTEEGLLQEISKKQNEYYGYLDKDRMYRSEEDVFEYYTEEERKILFGNSPRTVWENVKILNNKESLKVLQYGDILTDVMIKSFKTATLEKWKLIICKRKIKEYFAEMTMWKKIESKDEKDNKDWEEIEQKRRYIYKNTNSQKSLFGKIYEAFENEEWENVSNLVIELEEKMEELRSLYSKYKKNVIGL
;
A
#
# COMPACT_ATOMS: atom_id res chain seq x y z
N MET A 1 -23.95 1.47 2.59
CA MET A 1 -22.92 1.10 1.57
C MET A 1 -22.41 -0.27 1.92
N GLU A 2 -22.42 -1.18 0.98
CA GLU A 2 -21.98 -2.56 1.14
C GLU A 2 -20.64 -2.75 0.44
N GLN A 3 -19.73 -3.49 1.04
CA GLN A 3 -18.47 -3.93 0.41
C GLN A 3 -18.62 -5.39 0.00
N ILE A 4 -18.28 -5.70 -1.23
CA ILE A 4 -18.36 -7.05 -1.79
C ILE A 4 -16.95 -7.50 -2.16
N GLU A 5 -16.58 -8.70 -1.77
CA GLU A 5 -15.36 -9.38 -2.22
C GLU A 5 -15.69 -10.30 -3.39
N ILE A 6 -14.86 -10.27 -4.42
CA ILE A 6 -14.99 -11.12 -5.60
C ILE A 6 -13.65 -11.77 -5.83
N ASP A 7 -13.64 -13.08 -5.91
CA ASP A 7 -12.49 -13.85 -6.31
C ASP A 7 -12.79 -14.67 -7.59
N TRP A 8 -11.74 -15.12 -8.26
CA TRP A 8 -11.86 -15.97 -9.43
C TRP A 8 -10.73 -16.98 -9.52
N LYS A 9 -10.98 -18.04 -10.25
CA LYS A 9 -10.03 -19.13 -10.42
C LYS A 9 -8.71 -18.62 -11.01
N TYR A 10 -7.59 -19.12 -10.48
CA TYR A 10 -6.25 -18.76 -10.96
C TYR A 10 -6.08 -19.10 -12.47
N SER A 11 -5.23 -18.34 -13.13
CA SER A 11 -4.90 -18.49 -14.55
C SER A 11 -3.45 -18.07 -14.81
N SER A 12 -3.06 -18.06 -16.09
CA SER A 12 -1.77 -17.47 -16.49
C SER A 12 -1.73 -15.96 -16.13
N PRO A 13 -0.55 -15.36 -15.93
CA PRO A 13 -0.43 -13.94 -15.57
C PRO A 13 -1.20 -12.99 -16.48
N MET A 14 -1.09 -13.16 -17.81
CA MET A 14 -1.82 -12.32 -18.76
C MET A 14 -3.33 -12.48 -18.62
N GLN A 15 -3.82 -13.72 -18.59
CA GLN A 15 -5.24 -14.00 -18.44
C GLN A 15 -5.80 -13.47 -17.10
N ALA A 16 -5.02 -13.53 -16.02
CA ALA A 16 -5.43 -12.98 -14.73
C ALA A 16 -5.60 -11.46 -14.79
N ALA A 17 -4.70 -10.76 -15.50
CA ALA A 17 -4.79 -9.32 -15.71
C ALA A 17 -5.97 -8.93 -16.61
N ASP A 18 -6.21 -9.68 -17.70
CA ASP A 18 -7.39 -9.50 -18.57
C ASP A 18 -8.69 -9.72 -17.79
N ASN A 19 -8.76 -10.78 -17.00
CA ASN A 19 -9.92 -11.10 -16.17
C ASN A 19 -10.24 -9.97 -15.18
N GLN A 20 -9.22 -9.36 -14.57
CA GLN A 20 -9.41 -8.24 -13.63
C GLN A 20 -10.09 -7.04 -14.31
N ILE A 21 -9.68 -6.69 -15.52
CA ILE A 21 -10.29 -5.59 -16.28
C ILE A 21 -11.74 -5.96 -16.65
N PHE A 22 -11.93 -7.16 -17.19
CA PHE A 22 -13.25 -7.65 -17.62
C PHE A 22 -14.25 -7.68 -16.44
N ILE A 23 -13.85 -8.24 -15.30
CA ILE A 23 -14.72 -8.37 -14.14
C ILE A 23 -15.11 -6.98 -13.61
N LYS A 24 -14.19 -6.02 -13.55
CA LYS A 24 -14.50 -4.64 -13.11
C LYS A 24 -15.57 -3.99 -13.99
N GLU A 25 -15.44 -4.12 -15.30
CA GLU A 25 -16.42 -3.58 -16.23
C GLU A 25 -17.77 -4.33 -16.17
N LEU A 26 -17.73 -5.65 -16.01
CA LEU A 26 -18.94 -6.46 -15.86
C LEU A 26 -19.70 -6.10 -14.59
N VAL A 27 -19.02 -5.98 -13.46
CA VAL A 27 -19.63 -5.59 -12.18
C VAL A 27 -20.30 -4.22 -12.29
N LYS A 28 -19.62 -3.20 -12.82
CA LYS A 28 -20.22 -1.89 -13.05
C LYS A 28 -21.49 -1.96 -13.86
N LYS A 29 -21.46 -2.69 -14.97
CA LYS A 29 -22.64 -2.85 -15.87
C LYS A 29 -23.80 -3.58 -15.22
N ILE A 30 -23.52 -4.63 -14.44
CA ILE A 30 -24.57 -5.38 -13.73
C ILE A 30 -25.21 -4.49 -12.67
N PHE A 31 -24.43 -3.87 -11.78
CA PHE A 31 -24.99 -3.03 -10.71
C PHE A 31 -25.74 -1.82 -11.25
N MET A 32 -25.26 -1.20 -12.33
CA MET A 32 -25.96 -0.09 -12.99
C MET A 32 -27.36 -0.49 -13.48
N LYS A 33 -27.58 -1.73 -13.93
CA LYS A 33 -28.93 -2.22 -14.30
C LYS A 33 -29.91 -2.26 -13.13
N TYR A 34 -29.42 -2.33 -11.91
CA TYR A 34 -30.21 -2.31 -10.68
C TYR A 34 -30.26 -0.92 -10.02
N GLY A 35 -29.80 0.13 -10.73
CA GLY A 35 -29.77 1.50 -10.19
C GLY A 35 -28.71 1.70 -9.10
N LEU A 36 -27.71 0.83 -9.01
CA LEU A 36 -26.64 0.89 -8.02
C LEU A 36 -25.35 1.43 -8.64
N GLU A 37 -24.67 2.32 -7.93
CA GLU A 37 -23.34 2.80 -8.28
C GLU A 37 -22.26 1.93 -7.63
N THR A 38 -21.24 1.59 -8.39
CA THR A 38 -20.09 0.81 -7.92
C THR A 38 -18.79 1.60 -8.02
N THR A 39 -17.92 1.44 -7.04
CA THR A 39 -16.60 2.05 -7.03
C THR A 39 -15.51 1.01 -6.78
N PHE A 40 -14.41 1.15 -7.50
CA PHE A 40 -13.17 0.38 -7.33
C PHE A 40 -12.03 1.25 -6.76
N ARG A 41 -12.37 2.35 -6.12
CA ARG A 41 -11.38 3.18 -5.41
C ARG A 41 -10.82 2.42 -4.22
N ALA A 42 -9.52 2.60 -3.96
CA ALA A 42 -8.86 1.94 -2.83
C ALA A 42 -9.37 2.43 -1.46
N LYS A 43 -9.74 3.71 -1.35
CA LYS A 43 -10.31 4.34 -0.14
C LYS A 43 -11.48 5.23 -0.52
N PRO A 44 -12.67 4.65 -0.79
CA PRO A 44 -13.85 5.43 -1.20
C PRO A 44 -14.43 6.27 -0.07
N ILE A 45 -14.34 5.79 1.17
CA ILE A 45 -14.86 6.45 2.38
C ILE A 45 -13.76 6.52 3.42
N GLU A 46 -13.64 7.68 4.07
CA GLU A 46 -12.73 7.86 5.20
C GLU A 46 -13.24 7.10 6.45
N LYS A 47 -12.31 6.77 7.36
CA LYS A 47 -12.60 6.11 8.66
C LYS A 47 -13.27 4.73 8.60
N VAL A 48 -13.36 4.11 7.42
CA VAL A 48 -13.79 2.71 7.26
C VAL A 48 -12.74 1.93 6.47
N ALA A 49 -12.83 0.61 6.45
CA ALA A 49 -11.91 -0.23 5.65
C ALA A 49 -11.90 0.18 4.18
N GLY A 50 -10.73 0.11 3.55
CA GLY A 50 -10.57 0.33 2.12
C GLY A 50 -10.79 -0.95 1.30
N SER A 51 -10.72 -0.83 -0.03
CA SER A 51 -10.80 -1.97 -0.94
C SER A 51 -9.42 -2.48 -1.30
N GLY A 52 -9.12 -3.73 -0.98
CA GLY A 52 -7.92 -4.46 -1.38
C GLY A 52 -8.12 -5.22 -2.70
N MET A 53 -7.02 -5.54 -3.35
CA MET A 53 -6.95 -6.52 -4.43
C MET A 53 -5.73 -7.40 -4.14
N HIS A 54 -5.93 -8.43 -3.34
CA HIS A 54 -4.84 -9.33 -3.00
C HIS A 54 -4.43 -10.15 -4.22
N VAL A 55 -3.14 -10.17 -4.52
CA VAL A 55 -2.61 -10.88 -5.68
C VAL A 55 -1.90 -12.15 -5.22
N HIS A 56 -2.46 -13.29 -5.61
CA HIS A 56 -1.88 -14.60 -5.34
C HIS A 56 -0.89 -14.96 -6.45
N LEU A 57 0.37 -15.18 -6.07
CA LEU A 57 1.49 -15.43 -6.98
C LEU A 57 2.07 -16.80 -6.72
N GLY A 58 2.12 -17.65 -7.73
CA GLY A 58 2.72 -18.96 -7.70
C GLY A 58 3.69 -19.17 -8.85
N MET A 59 4.58 -20.15 -8.75
CA MET A 59 5.52 -20.51 -9.81
C MET A 59 5.57 -22.03 -9.95
N SER A 60 5.47 -22.52 -11.16
CA SER A 60 5.55 -23.96 -11.42
C SER A 60 6.38 -24.25 -12.67
N ILE A 61 6.98 -25.43 -12.70
CA ILE A 61 7.66 -25.97 -13.87
C ILE A 61 6.88 -27.17 -14.39
N LYS A 62 6.75 -27.27 -15.73
CA LYS A 62 6.23 -28.46 -16.40
C LYS A 62 7.40 -29.35 -16.78
N LYS A 63 7.42 -30.57 -16.27
CA LYS A 63 8.42 -31.59 -16.63
C LYS A 63 8.19 -32.16 -18.03
N LYS A 64 9.19 -32.92 -18.53
CA LYS A 64 9.12 -33.61 -19.83
C LYS A 64 7.99 -34.65 -19.88
N ASP A 65 7.66 -35.27 -18.77
CA ASP A 65 6.57 -36.23 -18.62
C ASP A 65 5.17 -35.59 -18.53
N GLY A 66 5.09 -34.25 -18.60
CA GLY A 66 3.86 -33.48 -18.53
C GLY A 66 3.43 -33.12 -17.10
N THR A 67 4.05 -33.69 -16.07
CA THR A 67 3.76 -33.34 -14.66
C THR A 67 4.19 -31.92 -14.35
N ARG A 68 3.49 -31.28 -13.40
CA ARG A 68 3.84 -29.94 -12.90
C ARG A 68 4.33 -30.03 -11.45
N ILE A 69 5.35 -29.25 -11.14
CA ILE A 69 5.89 -29.10 -9.79
C ILE A 69 5.75 -27.65 -9.38
N ASN A 70 5.25 -27.41 -8.18
CA ASN A 70 5.27 -26.08 -7.57
C ASN A 70 6.70 -25.78 -7.08
N LEU A 71 7.27 -24.67 -7.55
CA LEU A 71 8.65 -24.30 -7.23
C LEU A 71 8.81 -23.68 -5.85
N PHE A 72 7.74 -23.22 -5.20
CA PHE A 72 7.79 -22.65 -3.86
C PHE A 72 7.70 -23.70 -2.74
N ASN A 73 7.09 -24.85 -3.05
CA ASN A 73 6.93 -25.90 -2.05
C ASN A 73 8.26 -26.55 -1.69
N SER A 74 8.55 -26.72 -0.39
CA SER A 74 9.67 -27.54 0.06
C SER A 74 9.30 -29.02 -0.04
N TYR A 75 10.25 -29.83 -0.49
CA TYR A 75 10.15 -31.28 -0.50
C TYR A 75 10.89 -31.92 0.70
N ASN A 76 11.50 -31.08 1.57
CA ASN A 76 12.27 -31.47 2.75
C ASN A 76 11.55 -31.05 4.05
N ASP A 77 10.24 -31.03 4.08
CA ASP A 77 9.42 -30.59 5.21
C ASP A 77 9.71 -29.14 5.69
N GLY A 78 10.29 -28.31 4.84
CA GLY A 78 10.51 -26.88 5.11
C GLY A 78 9.23 -26.04 4.93
N PHE A 79 9.27 -24.77 5.32
CA PHE A 79 8.22 -23.82 4.98
C PHE A 79 8.18 -23.60 3.46
N LEU A 80 9.33 -23.39 2.85
CA LEU A 80 9.51 -23.09 1.43
C LEU A 80 10.75 -23.81 0.89
N SER A 81 10.79 -24.03 -0.41
CA SER A 81 12.00 -24.42 -1.14
C SER A 81 13.00 -23.26 -1.18
N THR A 82 14.25 -23.54 -1.57
CA THR A 82 15.26 -22.52 -1.87
C THR A 82 14.73 -21.44 -2.84
N ILE A 83 14.01 -21.85 -3.89
CA ILE A 83 13.37 -20.94 -4.85
C ILE A 83 12.28 -20.12 -4.17
N GLY A 84 11.45 -20.76 -3.34
CA GLY A 84 10.37 -20.08 -2.61
C GLY A 84 10.89 -19.02 -1.65
N TYR A 85 11.93 -19.34 -0.85
CA TYR A 85 12.57 -18.34 0.01
C TYR A 85 13.21 -17.21 -0.79
N GLY A 86 13.95 -17.52 -1.84
CA GLY A 86 14.54 -16.50 -2.72
C GLY A 86 13.47 -15.56 -3.28
N ALA A 87 12.36 -16.11 -3.78
CA ALA A 87 11.25 -15.33 -4.32
C ALA A 87 10.63 -14.40 -3.26
N LEU A 88 10.35 -14.91 -2.07
CA LEU A 88 9.78 -14.14 -0.96
C LEU A 88 10.73 -13.00 -0.52
N MET A 89 12.00 -13.33 -0.30
CA MET A 89 13.02 -12.36 0.11
C MET A 89 13.24 -11.29 -0.97
N GLY A 90 13.18 -11.67 -2.25
CA GLY A 90 13.29 -10.74 -3.36
C GLY A 90 12.16 -9.69 -3.38
N MET A 91 10.93 -10.13 -3.16
CA MET A 91 9.79 -9.20 -3.06
C MET A 91 9.88 -8.30 -1.82
N LEU A 92 10.30 -8.82 -0.68
CA LEU A 92 10.43 -8.02 0.55
C LEU A 92 11.53 -6.98 0.43
N LYS A 93 12.72 -7.36 -0.04
CA LYS A 93 13.85 -6.44 -0.23
C LYS A 93 13.55 -5.32 -1.22
N ASN A 94 12.92 -5.67 -2.33
CA ASN A 94 12.68 -4.75 -3.44
C ASN A 94 11.30 -4.06 -3.36
N TYR A 95 10.56 -4.22 -2.24
CA TYR A 95 9.20 -3.70 -2.16
C TYR A 95 9.12 -2.19 -2.36
N GLU A 96 10.04 -1.42 -1.82
CA GLU A 96 10.00 0.04 -1.94
C GLU A 96 10.08 0.52 -3.40
N VAL A 97 10.84 -0.16 -4.26
CA VAL A 97 10.90 0.18 -5.70
C VAL A 97 9.73 -0.43 -6.49
N MET A 98 9.09 -1.49 -5.98
CA MET A 98 7.86 -2.06 -6.55
C MET A 98 6.63 -1.21 -6.24
N ASN A 99 6.56 -0.65 -5.03
CA ASN A 99 5.35 -0.02 -4.49
C ASN A 99 4.79 1.14 -5.35
N PRO A 100 5.59 1.99 -6.01
CA PRO A 100 5.08 2.97 -6.97
C PRO A 100 4.14 2.36 -8.02
N PHE A 101 4.45 1.18 -8.53
CA PHE A 101 3.67 0.48 -9.55
C PHE A 101 2.47 -0.29 -8.98
N ILE A 102 2.50 -0.60 -7.68
CA ILE A 102 1.47 -1.36 -6.97
C ILE A 102 0.44 -0.42 -6.35
N SER A 103 0.89 0.63 -5.64
CA SER A 103 0.05 1.56 -4.89
C SER A 103 0.33 3.00 -5.35
N SER A 104 -0.02 3.31 -6.61
CA SER A 104 0.35 4.55 -7.30
C SER A 104 -0.52 5.77 -6.96
N THR A 105 -1.64 5.60 -6.27
CA THR A 105 -2.60 6.69 -6.04
C THR A 105 -2.65 7.11 -4.57
N ASP A 106 -3.04 8.35 -4.32
CA ASP A 106 -3.29 8.86 -2.99
C ASP A 106 -4.26 7.97 -2.17
N ASP A 107 -5.36 7.56 -2.78
CA ASP A 107 -6.32 6.63 -2.17
C ASP A 107 -5.70 5.29 -1.78
N SER A 108 -4.76 4.76 -2.58
CA SER A 108 -4.09 3.50 -2.32
C SER A 108 -3.17 3.58 -1.10
N LEU A 109 -2.44 4.69 -0.95
CA LEU A 109 -1.56 4.92 0.20
C LEU A 109 -2.38 5.15 1.48
N ARG A 110 -3.49 5.89 1.39
CA ARG A 110 -4.39 6.10 2.54
C ARG A 110 -5.09 4.82 3.00
N ARG A 111 -5.24 3.82 2.15
CA ARG A 111 -5.74 2.50 2.53
C ARG A 111 -4.73 1.76 3.42
N LEU A 112 -3.44 1.94 3.20
CA LEU A 112 -2.36 1.26 3.92
C LEU A 112 -2.08 1.93 5.26
N LYS A 113 -3.09 1.97 6.14
CA LYS A 113 -3.00 2.55 7.49
C LYS A 113 -3.38 1.51 8.56
N PRO A 114 -2.88 1.66 9.80
CA PRO A 114 -3.26 0.79 10.93
C PRO A 114 -4.77 0.70 11.14
N GLY A 115 -5.25 -0.42 11.68
CA GLY A 115 -6.63 -0.61 12.11
C GLY A 115 -7.60 -1.11 11.04
N TYR A 116 -7.13 -1.47 9.82
CA TYR A 116 -7.99 -1.91 8.72
C TYR A 116 -7.52 -3.19 8.02
N GLU A 117 -6.82 -4.08 8.70
CA GLU A 117 -6.26 -5.31 8.12
C GLU A 117 -5.45 -5.08 6.82
N ALA A 118 -4.85 -3.91 6.69
CA ALA A 118 -4.05 -3.54 5.53
C ALA A 118 -2.55 -3.54 5.88
N PRO A 119 -1.66 -4.01 4.99
CA PRO A 119 -0.25 -4.04 5.28
C PRO A 119 0.34 -2.62 5.32
N VAL A 120 1.00 -2.27 6.42
CA VAL A 120 1.69 -0.99 6.59
C VAL A 120 3.20 -1.19 6.57
N CYS A 121 3.66 -2.38 6.95
CA CYS A 121 5.05 -2.74 7.12
C CYS A 121 5.52 -3.71 6.04
N ILE A 122 6.83 -3.70 5.74
CA ILE A 122 7.48 -4.63 4.82
C ILE A 122 7.86 -5.90 5.58
N VAL A 123 6.87 -6.74 5.85
CA VAL A 123 7.01 -7.93 6.69
C VAL A 123 6.22 -9.10 6.14
N THR A 124 6.70 -10.31 6.40
CA THR A 124 6.01 -11.57 6.14
C THR A 124 5.79 -12.35 7.42
N SER A 125 4.90 -13.34 7.37
CA SER A 125 4.75 -14.38 8.38
C SER A 125 4.68 -15.75 7.68
N LEU A 126 5.43 -16.71 8.20
CA LEU A 126 5.49 -18.07 7.66
C LEU A 126 4.62 -19.07 8.46
N GLY A 127 4.28 -18.70 9.70
CA GLY A 127 3.67 -19.56 10.69
C GLY A 127 4.67 -19.96 11.78
N LYS A 128 4.16 -20.31 12.95
CA LYS A 128 4.97 -20.80 14.08
C LYS A 128 5.53 -22.20 13.79
N GLU A 129 4.77 -23.00 13.09
CA GLU A 129 5.14 -24.33 12.66
C GLU A 129 5.04 -24.50 11.14
N ARG A 130 5.90 -25.39 10.59
CA ARG A 130 5.99 -25.64 9.15
C ARG A 130 4.67 -26.10 8.52
N ASN A 131 3.84 -26.77 9.30
CA ASN A 131 2.55 -27.31 8.88
C ASN A 131 1.36 -26.43 9.24
N GLU A 132 1.58 -25.30 9.91
CA GLU A 132 0.55 -24.35 10.30
C GLU A 132 0.90 -22.98 9.73
N PRO A 133 0.44 -22.69 8.50
CA PRO A 133 0.67 -21.39 7.90
C PRO A 133 0.03 -20.29 8.75
N SER A 134 0.71 -19.15 8.82
CA SER A 134 0.23 -18.00 9.58
C SER A 134 -1.12 -17.51 9.07
N ARG A 135 -1.96 -17.06 10.02
CA ARG A 135 -3.19 -16.32 9.73
C ARG A 135 -3.03 -14.81 9.97
N ASN A 136 -1.80 -14.36 10.20
CA ASN A 136 -1.52 -12.95 10.42
C ASN A 136 -1.87 -12.13 9.17
N ARG A 137 -2.83 -11.21 9.30
CA ARG A 137 -3.32 -10.35 8.21
C ARG A 137 -2.66 -8.98 8.17
N SER A 138 -1.80 -8.67 9.15
CA SER A 138 -1.04 -7.40 9.20
C SER A 138 0.20 -7.41 8.30
N VAL A 139 0.52 -8.56 7.68
CA VAL A 139 1.71 -8.74 6.83
C VAL A 139 1.52 -8.24 5.41
N LEU A 140 2.63 -7.82 4.79
CA LEU A 140 2.66 -7.43 3.38
C LEU A 140 2.51 -8.62 2.43
N ILE A 141 3.20 -9.72 2.76
CA ILE A 141 3.19 -10.94 1.96
C ILE A 141 2.86 -12.10 2.89
N GLY A 142 1.73 -12.74 2.64
CA GLY A 142 1.30 -13.96 3.31
C GLY A 142 1.77 -15.21 2.56
N LEU A 143 2.14 -16.26 3.31
CA LEU A 143 2.37 -17.59 2.77
C LEU A 143 1.06 -18.38 2.84
N VAL A 144 0.53 -18.74 1.69
CA VAL A 144 -0.65 -19.62 1.57
C VAL A 144 -0.16 -21.04 1.28
N LYS A 145 -0.52 -21.97 2.16
CA LYS A 145 -0.13 -23.39 2.08
C LYS A 145 -1.35 -24.27 2.33
N ASP A 146 -1.44 -25.38 1.63
CA ASP A 146 -2.46 -26.41 1.87
C ASP A 146 -1.74 -27.73 2.13
N LYS A 147 -2.01 -28.36 3.29
CA LYS A 147 -1.41 -29.63 3.69
C LYS A 147 -1.72 -30.77 2.71
N GLN A 148 -2.92 -30.76 2.14
CA GLN A 148 -3.39 -31.81 1.22
C GLN A 148 -3.01 -31.55 -0.22
N ASN A 149 -2.66 -30.31 -0.57
CA ASN A 149 -2.31 -29.90 -1.93
C ASN A 149 -1.03 -29.08 -1.96
N PRO A 150 0.15 -29.71 -2.02
CA PRO A 150 1.44 -29.00 -2.12
C PRO A 150 1.51 -28.03 -3.31
N PHE A 151 0.72 -28.27 -4.36
CA PHE A 151 0.64 -27.40 -5.53
C PHE A 151 -0.03 -26.04 -5.23
N ALA A 152 -0.77 -25.93 -4.13
CA ALA A 152 -1.43 -24.71 -3.69
C ALA A 152 -0.48 -23.69 -3.02
N THR A 153 0.78 -24.06 -2.74
CA THR A 153 1.76 -23.15 -2.11
C THR A 153 1.99 -21.92 -2.99
N ARG A 154 1.70 -20.73 -2.43
CA ARG A 154 1.80 -19.46 -3.15
C ARG A 154 1.94 -18.30 -2.17
N PHE A 155 2.30 -17.15 -2.69
CA PHE A 155 2.31 -15.90 -1.92
C PHE A 155 1.05 -15.08 -2.18
N GLU A 156 0.54 -14.45 -1.14
CA GLU A 156 -0.51 -13.45 -1.19
C GLU A 156 0.11 -12.07 -0.98
N LEU A 157 0.27 -11.29 -2.04
CA LEU A 157 0.67 -9.89 -1.96
C LEU A 157 -0.56 -9.03 -1.62
N ARG A 158 -0.56 -8.40 -0.45
CA ARG A 158 -1.74 -7.78 0.15
C ARG A 158 -1.85 -6.26 -0.10
N SER A 159 -0.79 -5.61 -0.55
CA SER A 159 -0.78 -4.16 -0.79
C SER A 159 -1.51 -3.69 -2.06
N PRO A 160 -1.65 -4.45 -3.15
CA PRO A 160 -2.38 -4.00 -4.32
C PRO A 160 -3.84 -3.67 -3.98
N ASN A 161 -4.44 -2.83 -4.81
CA ASN A 161 -5.82 -2.38 -4.68
C ASN A 161 -6.51 -2.40 -6.06
N PRO A 162 -7.83 -2.27 -6.12
CA PRO A 162 -8.53 -2.40 -7.39
C PRO A 162 -8.16 -1.33 -8.45
N SER A 163 -7.49 -0.23 -8.06
CA SER A 163 -6.99 0.78 -9.01
C SER A 163 -5.63 0.44 -9.59
N SER A 164 -4.92 -0.58 -9.05
CA SER A 164 -3.61 -1.00 -9.53
C SER A 164 -3.70 -1.58 -10.94
N ASN A 165 -2.66 -1.33 -11.75
CA ASN A 165 -2.48 -2.00 -13.03
C ASN A 165 -1.90 -3.41 -12.79
N LEU A 166 -2.73 -4.44 -12.94
CA LEU A 166 -2.34 -5.80 -12.60
C LEU A 166 -1.22 -6.36 -13.51
N TYR A 167 -1.14 -5.94 -14.78
CA TYR A 167 -0.02 -6.33 -15.65
C TYR A 167 1.32 -5.89 -15.08
N ILE A 168 1.41 -4.61 -14.71
CA ILE A 168 2.66 -4.06 -14.12
C ILE A 168 2.90 -4.63 -12.74
N THR A 169 1.86 -4.76 -11.91
CA THR A 169 1.97 -5.36 -10.56
C THR A 169 2.57 -6.76 -10.63
N ILE A 170 2.10 -7.60 -11.55
CA ILE A 170 2.64 -8.95 -11.77
C ILE A 170 4.09 -8.87 -12.26
N ALA A 171 4.39 -8.02 -13.25
CA ALA A 171 5.73 -7.89 -13.82
C ALA A 171 6.75 -7.49 -12.75
N VAL A 172 6.52 -6.44 -11.96
CA VAL A 172 7.44 -5.99 -10.91
C VAL A 172 7.59 -7.04 -9.80
N SER A 173 6.52 -7.79 -9.50
CA SER A 173 6.58 -8.86 -8.50
C SER A 173 7.50 -9.99 -8.95
N TYR A 174 7.34 -10.48 -10.19
CA TYR A 174 8.21 -11.56 -10.70
C TYR A 174 9.65 -11.11 -10.95
N LEU A 175 9.90 -9.85 -11.34
CA LEU A 175 11.25 -9.30 -11.44
C LEU A 175 11.94 -9.29 -10.08
N SER A 176 11.24 -8.88 -9.04
CA SER A 176 11.76 -8.88 -7.67
C SER A 176 11.95 -10.30 -7.13
N MET A 177 11.03 -11.22 -7.41
CA MET A 177 11.23 -12.64 -7.11
C MET A 177 12.49 -13.19 -7.78
N LEU A 178 12.69 -12.87 -9.06
CA LEU A 178 13.84 -13.34 -9.83
C LEU A 178 15.17 -12.87 -9.23
N ASP A 179 15.24 -11.64 -8.73
CA ASP A 179 16.41 -11.09 -8.05
C ASP A 179 16.80 -11.94 -6.82
N GLY A 180 15.85 -12.21 -5.94
CA GLY A 180 16.08 -13.03 -4.76
C GLY A 180 16.32 -14.52 -5.09
N ILE A 181 15.67 -15.07 -6.12
CA ILE A 181 15.93 -16.44 -6.60
C ILE A 181 17.37 -16.55 -7.12
N LYS A 182 17.83 -15.57 -7.89
CA LYS A 182 19.23 -15.52 -8.37
C LYS A 182 20.20 -15.50 -7.20
N TYR A 183 19.95 -14.66 -6.19
CA TYR A 183 20.77 -14.64 -4.98
C TYR A 183 20.85 -16.02 -4.33
N ALA A 184 19.72 -16.67 -4.10
CA ALA A 184 19.67 -17.97 -3.45
C ALA A 184 20.43 -19.06 -4.22
N ILE A 185 20.24 -19.12 -5.55
CA ILE A 185 20.85 -20.14 -6.40
C ILE A 185 22.34 -19.88 -6.62
N LEU A 186 22.73 -18.66 -6.99
CA LEU A 186 24.12 -18.34 -7.32
C LEU A 186 25.04 -18.41 -6.11
N ASN A 187 24.51 -18.26 -4.90
CA ASN A 187 25.26 -18.40 -3.66
C ASN A 187 25.09 -19.78 -3.00
N ASN A 188 24.50 -20.77 -3.70
CA ASN A 188 24.31 -22.13 -3.21
C ASN A 188 23.66 -22.17 -1.80
N LYS A 189 22.66 -21.31 -1.56
CA LYS A 189 21.98 -21.22 -0.27
C LYS A 189 21.11 -22.45 -0.02
N THR A 190 21.07 -22.91 1.23
CA THR A 190 20.16 -23.97 1.69
C THR A 190 18.83 -23.39 2.18
N GLU A 191 17.78 -24.21 2.28
CA GLU A 191 16.50 -23.83 2.87
C GLU A 191 16.66 -23.32 4.31
N GLU A 192 17.49 -23.97 5.12
CA GLU A 192 17.78 -23.56 6.49
C GLU A 192 18.53 -22.23 6.57
N GLY A 193 19.52 -22.02 5.71
CA GLY A 193 20.29 -20.76 5.66
C GLY A 193 19.40 -19.58 5.24
N LEU A 194 18.46 -19.79 4.30
CA LEU A 194 17.50 -18.78 3.88
C LEU A 194 16.42 -18.53 4.95
N LEU A 195 15.99 -19.57 5.68
CA LEU A 195 15.09 -19.42 6.82
C LEU A 195 15.74 -18.59 7.93
N GLN A 196 17.03 -18.80 8.22
CA GLN A 196 17.77 -17.99 9.18
C GLN A 196 17.87 -16.54 8.70
N GLU A 197 18.18 -16.31 7.43
CA GLU A 197 18.31 -14.96 6.86
C GLU A 197 16.99 -14.17 6.89
N ILE A 198 15.86 -14.79 6.52
CA ILE A 198 14.54 -14.11 6.57
C ILE A 198 14.06 -13.87 8.01
N SER A 199 14.52 -14.70 8.94
CA SER A 199 14.17 -14.63 10.37
C SER A 199 15.18 -13.81 11.20
N LYS A 200 16.12 -13.14 10.54
CA LYS A 200 17.16 -12.35 11.19
C LYS A 200 16.58 -11.24 12.07
N LYS A 201 17.31 -10.88 13.11
CA LYS A 201 17.06 -9.69 13.91
C LYS A 201 17.66 -8.45 13.23
N GLN A 202 17.25 -7.29 13.69
CA GLN A 202 17.88 -6.03 13.30
C GLN A 202 19.38 -6.06 13.61
N ASN A 203 20.18 -5.50 12.73
CA ASN A 203 21.66 -5.47 12.75
C ASN A 203 22.36 -6.80 12.44
N GLU A 204 21.66 -7.89 12.21
CA GLU A 204 22.23 -9.11 11.64
C GLU A 204 22.29 -9.02 10.11
N TYR A 205 23.33 -9.61 9.50
CA TYR A 205 23.51 -9.59 8.05
C TYR A 205 23.95 -10.96 7.54
N TYR A 206 23.22 -11.49 6.58
CA TYR A 206 23.46 -12.80 5.98
C TYR A 206 23.78 -12.75 4.48
N GLY A 207 23.78 -11.54 3.88
CA GLY A 207 24.26 -11.30 2.52
C GLY A 207 23.27 -10.65 1.56
N TYR A 208 21.96 -10.72 1.80
CA TYR A 208 20.97 -10.20 0.87
C TYR A 208 20.01 -9.16 1.46
N LEU A 209 19.33 -9.51 2.56
CA LEU A 209 18.38 -8.62 3.20
C LEU A 209 19.06 -7.48 3.95
N ASP A 210 18.47 -6.31 3.98
CA ASP A 210 19.04 -5.12 4.59
C ASP A 210 19.35 -5.34 6.08
N LYS A 211 20.54 -4.91 6.50
CA LYS A 211 21.07 -5.14 7.85
C LYS A 211 20.19 -4.53 8.94
N ASP A 212 19.68 -3.34 8.71
CA ASP A 212 18.98 -2.50 9.68
C ASP A 212 17.51 -2.84 9.86
N ARG A 213 16.99 -3.86 9.15
CA ARG A 213 15.57 -4.25 9.17
C ARG A 213 15.37 -5.70 9.60
N MET A 214 14.14 -5.97 10.07
CA MET A 214 13.56 -7.29 10.19
C MET A 214 12.53 -7.49 9.07
N TYR A 215 12.33 -8.75 8.65
CA TYR A 215 11.44 -9.06 7.53
C TYR A 215 10.38 -10.13 7.86
N ARG A 216 10.45 -10.72 9.06
CA ARG A 216 9.51 -11.73 9.53
C ARG A 216 8.96 -11.38 10.91
N SER A 217 7.65 -11.49 11.08
CA SER A 217 6.97 -11.46 12.36
C SER A 217 5.79 -12.44 12.33
N GLU A 218 5.69 -13.30 13.33
CA GLU A 218 4.52 -14.17 13.50
C GLU A 218 3.42 -13.47 14.32
N GLU A 219 3.79 -12.42 15.04
CA GLU A 219 2.87 -11.61 15.84
C GLU A 219 2.26 -10.49 14.99
N ASP A 220 1.06 -10.05 15.35
CA ASP A 220 0.43 -8.89 14.71
C ASP A 220 1.26 -7.64 14.98
N VAL A 221 1.74 -7.00 13.90
CA VAL A 221 2.65 -5.86 14.03
C VAL A 221 1.97 -4.63 14.63
N PHE A 222 0.65 -4.55 14.66
CA PHE A 222 -0.08 -3.45 15.26
C PHE A 222 -0.33 -3.62 16.75
N GLU A 223 -0.40 -4.85 17.22
CA GLU A 223 -0.62 -5.17 18.63
C GLU A 223 0.69 -5.20 19.43
N TYR A 224 1.78 -5.66 18.79
CA TYR A 224 3.04 -5.96 19.49
C TYR A 224 4.12 -4.89 19.32
N TYR A 225 3.96 -3.94 18.38
CA TYR A 225 4.96 -2.91 18.12
C TYR A 225 4.32 -1.52 18.05
N THR A 226 4.97 -0.52 18.66
CA THR A 226 4.62 0.89 18.53
C THR A 226 4.81 1.36 17.07
N GLU A 227 4.32 2.55 16.75
CA GLU A 227 4.49 3.12 15.41
C GLU A 227 5.97 3.36 15.09
N GLU A 228 6.74 3.86 16.06
CA GLU A 228 8.17 4.10 15.94
C GLU A 228 8.94 2.80 15.73
N GLU A 229 8.65 1.77 16.51
CA GLU A 229 9.27 0.45 16.36
C GLU A 229 8.95 -0.15 14.98
N ARG A 230 7.70 -0.08 14.52
CA ARG A 230 7.35 -0.56 13.18
C ARG A 230 8.14 0.15 12.10
N LYS A 231 8.26 1.47 12.19
CA LYS A 231 9.02 2.28 11.23
C LYS A 231 10.49 1.89 11.18
N ILE A 232 11.09 1.67 12.32
CA ILE A 232 12.51 1.32 12.44
C ILE A 232 12.77 -0.12 12.02
N LEU A 233 11.95 -1.07 12.48
CA LEU A 233 12.19 -2.50 12.30
C LEU A 233 11.74 -3.02 10.92
N PHE A 234 10.60 -2.56 10.43
CA PHE A 234 9.94 -3.12 9.25
C PHE A 234 9.76 -2.12 8.10
N GLY A 235 10.08 -0.84 8.33
CA GLY A 235 9.73 0.23 7.38
C GLY A 235 8.22 0.51 7.33
N ASN A 236 7.84 1.65 6.82
CA ASN A 236 6.45 2.09 6.69
C ASN A 236 6.05 2.28 5.23
N SER A 237 4.75 2.19 4.98
CA SER A 237 4.17 2.68 3.73
C SER A 237 4.36 4.19 3.61
N PRO A 238 4.68 4.69 2.41
CA PRO A 238 4.78 6.13 2.15
C PRO A 238 3.43 6.82 2.42
N ARG A 239 3.48 8.04 2.95
CA ARG A 239 2.29 8.85 3.28
C ARG A 239 1.72 9.56 2.07
N THR A 240 2.56 9.89 1.08
CA THR A 240 2.18 10.64 -0.12
C THR A 240 2.66 9.98 -1.40
N VAL A 241 2.08 10.37 -2.52
CA VAL A 241 2.50 9.87 -3.83
C VAL A 241 3.95 10.24 -4.13
N TRP A 242 4.41 11.44 -3.73
CA TRP A 242 5.81 11.81 -3.90
C TRP A 242 6.77 10.94 -3.11
N GLU A 243 6.51 10.71 -1.81
CA GLU A 243 7.32 9.79 -1.00
C GLU A 243 7.45 8.42 -1.64
N ASN A 244 6.36 7.95 -2.27
CA ASN A 244 6.32 6.66 -2.95
C ASN A 244 7.14 6.65 -4.25
N VAL A 245 7.01 7.67 -5.10
CA VAL A 245 7.63 7.65 -6.43
C VAL A 245 9.05 8.21 -6.45
N LYS A 246 9.52 8.90 -5.41
CA LYS A 246 10.88 9.46 -5.37
C LYS A 246 11.98 8.40 -5.46
N ILE A 247 11.71 7.16 -5.02
CA ILE A 247 12.63 6.03 -5.16
C ILE A 247 12.97 5.73 -6.62
N LEU A 248 12.08 6.06 -7.56
CA LEU A 248 12.31 5.90 -9.00
C LEU A 248 13.39 6.85 -9.56
N ASN A 249 13.97 7.71 -8.74
CA ASN A 249 15.17 8.48 -9.07
C ASN A 249 16.47 7.71 -8.75
N ASN A 250 16.38 6.64 -7.96
CA ASN A 250 17.55 5.85 -7.55
C ASN A 250 17.83 4.77 -8.60
N LYS A 251 18.86 4.97 -9.41
CA LYS A 251 19.26 4.05 -10.49
C LYS A 251 19.64 2.66 -9.98
N GLU A 252 20.25 2.55 -8.80
CA GLU A 252 20.62 1.24 -8.23
C GLU A 252 19.38 0.43 -7.88
N SER A 253 18.40 1.04 -7.24
CA SER A 253 17.12 0.39 -6.90
C SER A 253 16.33 -0.03 -8.15
N LEU A 254 16.47 0.71 -9.26
CA LEU A 254 15.77 0.40 -10.50
C LEU A 254 16.33 -0.80 -11.25
N LYS A 255 17.59 -1.18 -11.03
CA LYS A 255 18.24 -2.30 -11.76
C LYS A 255 17.43 -3.59 -11.71
N VAL A 256 16.78 -3.87 -10.58
CA VAL A 256 15.95 -5.07 -10.43
C VAL A 256 14.75 -5.07 -11.37
N LEU A 257 14.12 -3.94 -11.57
CA LEU A 257 12.94 -3.79 -12.43
C LEU A 257 13.31 -3.66 -13.92
N GLN A 258 14.53 -3.26 -14.20
CA GLN A 258 15.05 -3.08 -15.57
C GLN A 258 15.70 -4.35 -16.13
N TYR A 259 15.77 -5.42 -15.34
CA TYR A 259 16.35 -6.68 -15.80
C TYR A 259 15.63 -7.19 -17.06
N GLY A 260 16.42 -7.50 -18.10
CA GLY A 260 15.92 -7.96 -19.39
C GLY A 260 15.14 -6.88 -20.17
N ASP A 261 15.39 -5.60 -19.89
CA ASP A 261 14.75 -4.44 -20.54
C ASP A 261 13.21 -4.43 -20.42
N ILE A 262 12.67 -5.10 -19.38
CA ILE A 262 11.21 -5.21 -19.17
C ILE A 262 10.60 -3.86 -18.81
N LEU A 263 11.24 -3.10 -17.88
CA LEU A 263 10.86 -1.71 -17.61
C LEU A 263 12.01 -0.80 -18.03
N THR A 264 11.87 -0.13 -19.15
CA THR A 264 12.89 0.81 -19.66
C THR A 264 12.85 2.14 -18.91
N ASP A 265 13.95 2.91 -18.96
CA ASP A 265 14.01 4.27 -18.40
C ASP A 265 12.87 5.17 -18.90
N VAL A 266 12.53 5.03 -20.19
CA VAL A 266 11.45 5.81 -20.80
C VAL A 266 10.09 5.45 -20.17
N MET A 267 9.82 4.16 -19.98
CA MET A 267 8.58 3.70 -19.33
C MET A 267 8.50 4.17 -17.89
N ILE A 268 9.58 4.04 -17.12
CA ILE A 268 9.65 4.48 -15.72
C ILE A 268 9.45 6.00 -15.61
N LYS A 269 10.12 6.78 -16.44
CA LYS A 269 9.96 8.24 -16.48
C LYS A 269 8.53 8.64 -16.83
N SER A 270 7.96 8.05 -17.87
CA SER A 270 6.58 8.31 -18.30
C SER A 270 5.58 7.96 -17.19
N PHE A 271 5.74 6.79 -16.55
CA PHE A 271 4.90 6.37 -15.43
C PHE A 271 4.98 7.35 -14.26
N LYS A 272 6.19 7.76 -13.86
CA LYS A 272 6.40 8.72 -12.77
C LYS A 272 5.72 10.05 -13.06
N THR A 273 5.94 10.62 -14.26
CA THR A 273 5.32 11.89 -14.68
C THR A 273 3.79 11.77 -14.64
N ALA A 274 3.21 10.73 -15.26
CA ALA A 274 1.77 10.51 -15.28
C ALA A 274 1.18 10.34 -13.86
N THR A 275 1.91 9.69 -12.97
CA THR A 275 1.49 9.48 -11.57
C THR A 275 1.47 10.81 -10.80
N LEU A 276 2.47 11.67 -10.96
CA LEU A 276 2.54 12.98 -10.33
C LEU A 276 1.45 13.93 -10.86
N GLU A 277 1.23 13.96 -12.17
CA GLU A 277 0.15 14.74 -12.78
C GLU A 277 -1.23 14.27 -12.29
N LYS A 278 -1.45 12.98 -12.21
CA LYS A 278 -2.68 12.44 -11.63
C LYS A 278 -2.86 12.83 -10.17
N TRP A 279 -1.79 12.83 -9.38
CA TRP A 279 -1.81 13.28 -7.99
C TRP A 279 -2.18 14.76 -7.88
N LYS A 280 -1.56 15.65 -8.70
CA LYS A 280 -1.92 17.07 -8.82
C LYS A 280 -3.43 17.24 -9.09
N LEU A 281 -3.96 16.50 -10.05
CA LEU A 281 -5.40 16.55 -10.36
C LEU A 281 -6.27 16.09 -9.19
N ILE A 282 -5.89 15.01 -8.51
CA ILE A 282 -6.63 14.49 -7.37
C ILE A 282 -6.65 15.51 -6.23
N ILE A 283 -5.51 16.08 -5.86
CA ILE A 283 -5.43 17.05 -4.77
C ILE A 283 -6.16 18.34 -5.15
N CYS A 284 -5.79 18.97 -6.28
CA CYS A 284 -6.28 20.31 -6.65
C CYS A 284 -7.74 20.32 -7.11
N LYS A 285 -8.20 19.31 -7.84
CA LYS A 285 -9.55 19.31 -8.42
C LYS A 285 -10.60 18.55 -7.62
N ARG A 286 -10.17 17.64 -6.74
CA ARG A 286 -11.08 16.83 -5.93
C ARG A 286 -10.92 17.11 -4.44
N LYS A 287 -9.81 16.74 -3.80
CA LYS A 287 -9.66 16.79 -2.33
C LYS A 287 -9.82 18.18 -1.74
N ILE A 288 -9.18 19.18 -2.31
CA ILE A 288 -9.32 20.59 -1.85
C ILE A 288 -10.78 21.01 -1.91
N LYS A 289 -11.50 20.65 -2.98
CA LYS A 289 -12.94 20.97 -3.10
C LYS A 289 -13.79 20.21 -2.08
N GLU A 290 -13.52 18.91 -1.87
CA GLU A 290 -14.20 18.08 -0.87
C GLU A 290 -14.00 18.66 0.54
N TYR A 291 -12.76 19.01 0.91
CA TYR A 291 -12.44 19.61 2.21
C TYR A 291 -13.06 21.00 2.38
N PHE A 292 -13.04 21.81 1.35
CA PHE A 292 -13.71 23.12 1.38
C PHE A 292 -15.21 22.97 1.59
N ALA A 293 -15.86 22.09 0.84
CA ALA A 293 -17.29 21.81 0.99
C ALA A 293 -17.63 21.27 2.39
N GLU A 294 -16.83 20.33 2.91
CA GLU A 294 -16.98 19.80 4.27
C GLU A 294 -16.91 20.92 5.32
N MET A 295 -15.86 21.75 5.27
CA MET A 295 -15.71 22.87 6.20
C MET A 295 -16.86 23.89 6.12
N THR A 296 -17.41 24.13 4.93
CA THR A 296 -18.52 25.09 4.76
C THR A 296 -19.85 24.58 5.31
N MET A 297 -20.02 23.25 5.46
CA MET A 297 -21.17 22.65 6.12
C MET A 297 -21.18 22.83 7.64
N TRP A 298 -20.03 23.11 8.24
CA TRP A 298 -19.94 23.30 9.68
C TRP A 298 -20.43 24.69 10.06
N LYS A 299 -21.42 24.75 10.95
CA LYS A 299 -22.07 25.98 11.35
C LYS A 299 -21.93 26.17 12.85
N LYS A 300 -21.89 27.45 13.27
CA LYS A 300 -22.02 27.83 14.65
C LYS A 300 -23.39 27.43 15.17
N ILE A 301 -23.43 26.83 16.34
CA ILE A 301 -24.66 26.55 17.08
C ILE A 301 -24.83 27.68 18.10
N GLU A 302 -26.04 28.21 18.23
CA GLU A 302 -26.31 29.23 19.22
C GLU A 302 -26.13 28.68 20.64
N SER A 303 -25.27 29.32 21.41
CA SER A 303 -25.01 29.01 22.81
C SER A 303 -24.79 30.31 23.59
N LYS A 304 -25.27 30.33 24.83
CA LYS A 304 -25.00 31.41 25.78
C LYS A 304 -23.71 31.24 26.56
N ASP A 305 -23.05 30.08 26.42
CA ASP A 305 -21.80 29.78 27.11
C ASP A 305 -20.62 30.45 26.38
N GLU A 306 -19.82 31.20 27.12
CA GLU A 306 -18.62 31.85 26.61
C GLU A 306 -17.58 30.83 26.11
N LYS A 307 -17.52 29.64 26.72
CA LYS A 307 -16.62 28.57 26.31
C LYS A 307 -16.95 28.06 24.92
N ASP A 308 -18.24 27.83 24.65
CA ASP A 308 -18.69 27.38 23.33
C ASP A 308 -18.39 28.40 22.23
N ASN A 309 -18.49 29.70 22.57
CA ASN A 309 -18.12 30.76 21.64
C ASN A 309 -16.62 30.77 21.34
N LYS A 310 -15.77 30.56 22.37
CA LYS A 310 -14.30 30.44 22.18
C LYS A 310 -13.92 29.22 21.37
N ASP A 311 -14.54 28.06 21.64
CA ASP A 311 -14.30 26.83 20.88
C ASP A 311 -14.66 27.03 19.38
N TRP A 312 -15.75 27.76 19.10
CA TRP A 312 -16.11 28.11 17.73
C TRP A 312 -15.10 29.08 17.07
N GLU A 313 -14.64 30.09 17.80
CA GLU A 313 -13.60 31.02 17.31
C GLU A 313 -12.30 30.30 16.93
N GLU A 314 -11.87 29.32 17.74
CA GLU A 314 -10.72 28.49 17.41
C GLU A 314 -10.95 27.69 16.11
N ILE A 315 -12.12 27.07 15.94
CA ILE A 315 -12.47 26.36 14.71
C ILE A 315 -12.42 27.30 13.50
N GLU A 316 -13.00 28.51 13.61
CA GLU A 316 -12.97 29.50 12.53
C GLU A 316 -11.56 29.98 12.19
N GLN A 317 -10.71 30.19 13.17
CA GLN A 317 -9.32 30.59 12.95
C GLN A 317 -8.56 29.47 12.16
N LYS A 318 -8.70 28.21 12.59
CA LYS A 318 -8.05 27.08 11.91
C LYS A 318 -8.60 26.84 10.49
N ARG A 319 -9.90 27.01 10.29
CA ARG A 319 -10.52 26.97 8.95
C ARG A 319 -9.93 28.04 8.04
N ARG A 320 -9.85 29.31 8.49
CA ARG A 320 -9.28 30.43 7.72
C ARG A 320 -7.85 30.16 7.29
N TYR A 321 -7.03 29.58 8.16
CA TYR A 321 -5.67 29.18 7.82
C TYR A 321 -5.62 28.24 6.60
N ILE A 322 -6.56 27.28 6.52
CA ILE A 322 -6.61 26.29 5.44
C ILE A 322 -7.04 26.91 4.12
N TYR A 323 -8.11 27.72 4.10
CA TYR A 323 -8.71 28.11 2.82
C TYR A 323 -8.62 29.60 2.49
N LYS A 324 -8.42 30.51 3.47
CA LYS A 324 -8.53 31.95 3.24
C LYS A 324 -7.16 32.64 3.08
N ASN A 325 -6.88 33.12 1.88
CA ASN A 325 -5.74 34.02 1.66
C ASN A 325 -5.94 35.35 2.37
N THR A 326 -4.86 35.90 2.93
CA THR A 326 -4.79 37.26 3.48
C THR A 326 -3.80 38.08 2.66
N ASN A 327 -3.75 39.39 2.88
CA ASN A 327 -2.80 40.27 2.19
C ASN A 327 -1.32 39.94 2.53
N SER A 328 -1.08 39.33 3.70
CA SER A 328 0.26 39.02 4.20
C SER A 328 0.62 37.52 4.11
N GLN A 329 -0.36 36.63 3.93
CA GLN A 329 -0.11 35.20 3.96
C GLN A 329 -1.07 34.41 3.06
N LYS A 330 -0.52 33.51 2.25
CA LYS A 330 -1.31 32.53 1.49
C LYS A 330 -1.88 31.48 2.43
N SER A 331 -3.11 31.05 2.17
CA SER A 331 -3.74 29.91 2.82
C SER A 331 -2.98 28.61 2.48
N LEU A 332 -3.24 27.56 3.25
CA LEU A 332 -2.64 26.26 2.97
C LEU A 332 -3.02 25.74 1.58
N PHE A 333 -4.28 25.92 1.15
CA PHE A 333 -4.70 25.63 -0.22
C PHE A 333 -3.91 26.44 -1.26
N GLY A 334 -3.70 27.73 -1.00
CA GLY A 334 -2.92 28.61 -1.90
C GLY A 334 -1.46 28.16 -2.02
N LYS A 335 -0.83 27.77 -0.91
CA LYS A 335 0.54 27.22 -0.91
C LYS A 335 0.64 25.91 -1.70
N ILE A 336 -0.35 25.01 -1.54
CA ILE A 336 -0.39 23.73 -2.26
C ILE A 336 -0.50 23.96 -3.78
N TYR A 337 -1.39 24.86 -4.21
CA TYR A 337 -1.51 25.20 -5.63
C TYR A 337 -0.20 25.73 -6.20
N GLU A 338 0.45 26.68 -5.51
CA GLU A 338 1.72 27.26 -5.94
C GLU A 338 2.85 26.24 -6.02
N ALA A 339 2.98 25.38 -4.99
CA ALA A 339 3.99 24.33 -4.96
C ALA A 339 3.81 23.32 -6.11
N PHE A 340 2.55 22.98 -6.47
CA PHE A 340 2.28 22.14 -7.65
C PHE A 340 2.60 22.84 -8.98
N GLU A 341 2.34 24.15 -9.10
CA GLU A 341 2.66 24.89 -10.32
C GLU A 341 4.18 25.01 -10.53
N ASN A 342 4.93 25.10 -9.44
CA ASN A 342 6.39 25.18 -9.46
C ASN A 342 7.09 23.80 -9.48
N GLU A 343 6.33 22.69 -9.49
CA GLU A 343 6.84 21.32 -9.40
C GLU A 343 7.73 21.06 -8.17
N GLU A 344 7.46 21.74 -7.06
CA GLU A 344 8.17 21.60 -5.78
C GLU A 344 7.69 20.36 -5.02
N TRP A 345 7.91 19.17 -5.58
CA TRP A 345 7.28 17.92 -5.14
C TRP A 345 7.50 17.57 -3.66
N GLU A 346 8.67 17.83 -3.09
CA GLU A 346 8.93 17.63 -1.66
C GLU A 346 8.11 18.59 -0.80
N ASN A 347 8.02 19.85 -1.20
CA ASN A 347 7.19 20.86 -0.55
C ASN A 347 5.71 20.51 -0.66
N VAL A 348 5.25 20.10 -1.84
CA VAL A 348 3.88 19.57 -2.05
C VAL A 348 3.57 18.44 -1.07
N SER A 349 4.50 17.49 -0.94
CA SER A 349 4.33 16.34 -0.03
C SER A 349 4.10 16.80 1.41
N ASN A 350 4.94 17.69 1.91
CA ASN A 350 4.84 18.23 3.26
C ASN A 350 3.52 19.01 3.48
N LEU A 351 3.15 19.86 2.52
CA LEU A 351 1.91 20.64 2.59
C LEU A 351 0.64 19.78 2.52
N VAL A 352 0.66 18.68 1.75
CA VAL A 352 -0.47 17.73 1.70
C VAL A 352 -0.59 16.97 3.01
N ILE A 353 0.53 16.56 3.63
CA ILE A 353 0.54 15.94 4.96
C ILE A 353 -0.03 16.92 6.00
N GLU A 354 0.44 18.16 6.00
CA GLU A 354 -0.06 19.22 6.88
C GLU A 354 -1.58 19.42 6.70
N LEU A 355 -2.05 19.43 5.47
CA LEU A 355 -3.49 19.58 5.17
C LEU A 355 -4.30 18.44 5.77
N GLU A 356 -3.86 17.20 5.63
CA GLU A 356 -4.56 16.03 6.20
C GLU A 356 -4.59 16.08 7.73
N GLU A 357 -3.48 16.44 8.37
CA GLU A 357 -3.38 16.59 9.82
C GLU A 357 -4.30 17.72 10.34
N LYS A 358 -4.29 18.88 9.65
CA LYS A 358 -5.17 20.01 10.02
C LYS A 358 -6.64 19.70 9.82
N MET A 359 -7.01 18.96 8.77
CA MET A 359 -8.39 18.54 8.57
C MET A 359 -8.86 17.53 9.62
N GLU A 360 -8.01 16.60 10.05
CA GLU A 360 -8.35 15.66 11.12
C GLU A 360 -8.48 16.36 12.47
N GLU A 361 -7.57 17.28 12.78
CA GLU A 361 -7.66 18.15 13.96
C GLU A 361 -8.98 18.92 14.00
N LEU A 362 -9.35 19.57 12.88
CA LEU A 362 -10.59 20.34 12.76
C LEU A 362 -11.85 19.47 12.91
N ARG A 363 -11.88 18.29 12.31
CA ARG A 363 -12.99 17.33 12.47
C ARG A 363 -13.20 16.94 13.93
N SER A 364 -12.07 16.70 14.64
CA SER A 364 -12.08 16.36 16.07
C SER A 364 -12.62 17.53 16.89
N LEU A 365 -12.13 18.74 16.66
CA LEU A 365 -12.57 19.94 17.34
C LEU A 365 -14.07 20.23 17.10
N TYR A 366 -14.51 20.15 15.85
CA TYR A 366 -15.93 20.38 15.52
C TYR A 366 -16.84 19.30 16.11
N SER A 367 -16.39 18.04 16.13
CA SER A 367 -17.13 16.96 16.78
C SER A 367 -17.27 17.20 18.29
N LYS A 368 -16.18 17.61 18.97
CA LYS A 368 -16.18 17.96 20.39
C LYS A 368 -17.07 19.17 20.68
N TYR A 369 -16.93 20.24 19.89
CA TYR A 369 -17.78 21.43 19.97
C TYR A 369 -19.26 21.07 19.89
N LYS A 370 -19.68 20.29 18.89
CA LYS A 370 -21.07 19.84 18.74
C LYS A 370 -21.57 19.07 19.96
N LYS A 371 -20.78 18.14 20.49
CA LYS A 371 -21.16 17.36 21.68
C LYS A 371 -21.34 18.26 22.91
N ASN A 372 -20.43 19.21 23.12
CA ASN A 372 -20.51 20.15 24.25
C ASN A 372 -21.78 21.01 24.17
N VAL A 373 -22.04 21.63 23.02
CA VAL A 373 -23.20 22.52 22.85
C VAL A 373 -24.54 21.78 22.90
N ILE A 374 -24.61 20.54 22.43
CA ILE A 374 -25.84 19.72 22.41
C ILE A 374 -26.03 18.97 23.75
N GLY A 375 -25.02 18.96 24.62
CA GLY A 375 -25.08 18.28 25.93
C GLY A 375 -25.03 16.74 25.81
N LEU A 376 -24.31 16.20 24.79
CA LEU A 376 -24.11 14.76 24.56
C LEU A 376 -22.74 14.30 25.07
#